data_f9079270669f5d656235c9f906b4a7ae
#
_entry.id   f9079270669f5d656235c9f906b4a7ae
#
_cell.length_a   1.000
_cell.length_b   1.000
_cell.length_c   1.000
_cell.angle_alpha   90.00
_cell.angle_beta   90.00
_cell.angle_gamma   90.00
#
_symmetry.space_group_name_H-M   'P 1'
#
loop_
_entity.id
_entity.type
_entity.pdbx_description
1 polymer ?
#
loop_
_entity_poly.entity_id
_entity_poly.type
_entity_poly.pdbx_seq_one_letter_code
_entity_poly.pdbx_strand_id
1 'polypeptide(L)'
;MWAVDNANVPAPVLGPEESVIQQGALNLRMKFDDFTGLFVMHCHRLNHEDNGLMTLVNVIPAASTYAVAVPGSPGHAAEVRIYDGDGDRQVATVTPFPGFEGTTSVAMDDIDDDGISDLVVGAGKDHAPEVVAYAGKAKGGKGPFETELARFEAFESAARGGVSVASSQIDGSTADNIIVGSGPGIPSEVKVYRATLPTAPGTAPELFSTFNPYLDDRNGVSVASGFVDFTTGRYSIVTAPGAGSMAQVKVFNFSLMNPIDQ
;
A
#
# COMPACT_ATOMS: atom_id res chain seq x y z
N MET A 1 20.35 0.81 7.67
CA MET A 1 21.76 1.27 7.76
C MET A 1 21.90 2.15 8.98
N TRP A 2 22.81 1.85 9.91
CA TRP A 2 23.02 2.63 11.12
C TRP A 2 24.03 3.75 10.83
N ALA A 3 23.66 4.97 11.08
CA ALA A 3 24.60 6.09 11.06
C ALA A 3 24.70 6.68 12.46
N VAL A 4 25.89 6.66 13.02
CA VAL A 4 26.24 7.34 14.27
C VAL A 4 26.97 8.63 13.89
N ASP A 5 26.35 9.77 14.13
CA ASP A 5 27.02 11.05 13.95
C ASP A 5 27.65 11.46 15.29
N ASN A 6 28.94 11.22 15.41
CA ASN A 6 29.73 11.55 16.59
C ASN A 6 30.40 12.93 16.53
N ALA A 7 30.12 13.73 15.51
CA ALA A 7 30.88 14.95 15.25
C ALA A 7 30.73 16.06 16.32
N ASN A 8 29.72 15.96 17.20
CA ASN A 8 29.48 16.97 18.25
C ASN A 8 28.89 16.42 19.55
N VAL A 9 29.19 15.17 19.90
CA VAL A 9 28.71 14.58 21.15
C VAL A 9 29.74 14.90 22.25
N PRO A 10 29.40 15.68 23.27
CA PRO A 10 30.31 15.88 24.38
C PRO A 10 30.51 14.56 25.11
N ALA A 11 31.77 14.19 25.32
CA ALA A 11 32.12 13.05 26.18
C ALA A 11 31.68 13.34 27.61
N PRO A 12 31.25 12.31 28.37
CA PRO A 12 30.96 12.48 29.80
C PRO A 12 32.25 12.88 30.54
N VAL A 13 32.13 13.85 31.40
CA VAL A 13 33.23 14.22 32.30
C VAL A 13 33.08 13.42 33.60
N LEU A 14 34.13 12.68 33.95
CA LEU A 14 34.18 11.85 35.15
C LEU A 14 34.80 12.65 36.31
N GLY A 15 34.22 12.53 37.50
CA GLY A 15 34.75 13.07 38.74
C GLY A 15 35.83 12.15 39.38
N PRO A 16 36.40 12.56 40.49
CA PRO A 16 37.53 11.85 41.17
C PRO A 16 37.20 10.41 41.62
N GLU A 17 35.94 10.06 41.71
CA GLU A 17 35.45 8.71 42.09
C GLU A 17 34.75 8.00 40.93
N GLU A 18 35.14 8.29 39.70
CA GLU A 18 34.48 7.79 38.46
C GLU A 18 32.97 8.10 38.37
N SER A 19 32.50 9.04 39.18
CA SER A 19 31.14 9.51 39.08
C SER A 19 31.00 10.45 37.89
N VAL A 20 29.90 10.31 37.13
CA VAL A 20 29.60 11.20 36.01
C VAL A 20 29.17 12.55 36.56
N ILE A 21 30.00 13.57 36.40
CA ILE A 21 29.71 14.95 36.84
C ILE A 21 29.11 15.80 35.67
N GLN A 22 29.22 15.30 34.46
CA GLN A 22 28.56 15.88 33.28
C GLN A 22 28.05 14.76 32.39
N GLN A 23 26.77 14.81 32.03
CA GLN A 23 26.18 13.86 31.13
C GLN A 23 26.69 14.05 29.70
N GLY A 24 27.07 12.97 29.04
CA GLY A 24 27.29 12.90 27.60
C GLY A 24 25.97 12.77 26.87
N ALA A 25 25.95 13.17 25.61
CA ALA A 25 24.81 12.94 24.72
C ALA A 25 25.23 12.17 23.48
N LEU A 26 24.40 11.29 23.01
CA LEU A 26 24.58 10.55 21.76
C LEU A 26 23.36 10.74 20.88
N ASN A 27 23.60 11.30 19.68
CA ASN A 27 22.55 11.43 18.67
C ASN A 27 22.59 10.22 17.73
N LEU A 28 21.52 9.47 17.70
CA LEU A 28 21.35 8.33 16.81
C LEU A 28 20.29 8.68 15.76
N ARG A 29 20.56 8.35 14.50
CA ARG A 29 19.57 8.33 13.43
C ARG A 29 19.34 6.90 13.02
N MET A 30 18.11 6.45 13.13
CA MET A 30 17.67 5.14 12.66
C MET A 30 16.57 5.33 11.62
N LYS A 31 16.60 4.53 10.55
CA LYS A 31 15.53 4.43 9.58
C LYS A 31 14.72 3.18 9.96
N PHE A 32 13.42 3.36 10.13
CA PHE A 32 12.47 2.28 10.30
C PHE A 32 11.69 2.19 8.99
N ASP A 33 12.05 1.23 8.14
CA ASP A 33 11.47 1.11 6.81
C ASP A 33 10.25 0.18 6.78
N ASP A 34 10.23 -0.84 7.68
CA ASP A 34 9.30 -1.95 7.51
C ASP A 34 8.38 -2.18 8.71
N PHE A 35 8.58 -1.49 9.82
CA PHE A 35 7.84 -1.79 11.05
C PHE A 35 7.37 -0.53 11.76
N THR A 36 6.10 -0.54 12.16
CA THR A 36 5.49 0.47 13.00
C THR A 36 5.04 -0.13 14.33
N GLY A 37 4.79 0.70 15.32
CA GLY A 37 4.33 0.27 16.64
C GLY A 37 5.32 0.52 17.76
N LEU A 38 5.11 -0.17 18.86
CA LEU A 38 5.87 0.03 20.10
C LEU A 38 7.06 -0.91 20.15
N PHE A 39 8.27 -0.35 20.19
CA PHE A 39 9.52 -1.08 20.32
C PHE A 39 10.19 -0.77 21.64
N VAL A 40 10.87 -1.78 22.21
CA VAL A 40 11.73 -1.59 23.36
C VAL A 40 13.15 -1.35 22.89
N MET A 41 13.72 -0.22 23.28
CA MET A 41 15.14 0.05 23.14
C MET A 41 15.79 -0.12 24.51
N HIS A 42 16.79 -0.99 24.63
CA HIS A 42 17.46 -1.29 25.87
C HIS A 42 18.97 -1.43 25.69
N CYS A 43 19.70 -1.31 26.80
CA CYS A 43 21.13 -1.49 26.83
C CYS A 43 21.47 -2.99 26.93
N HIS A 44 22.41 -3.48 26.10
CA HIS A 44 22.87 -4.87 26.14
C HIS A 44 23.89 -5.18 27.24
N ARG A 45 24.16 -4.26 28.19
CA ARG A 45 24.90 -4.56 29.42
C ARG A 45 23.89 -5.00 30.46
N LEU A 46 23.98 -6.27 30.90
CA LEU A 46 23.04 -6.89 31.83
C LEU A 46 22.74 -6.04 33.07
N ASN A 47 23.76 -5.52 33.71
CA ASN A 47 23.56 -4.68 34.88
C ASN A 47 22.85 -3.35 34.61
N HIS A 48 22.88 -2.86 33.38
CA HIS A 48 22.10 -1.67 32.97
C HIS A 48 20.66 -2.03 32.65
N GLU A 49 20.45 -3.15 31.97
CA GLU A 49 19.14 -3.69 31.66
C GLU A 49 18.39 -4.05 32.95
N ASP A 50 19.01 -4.76 33.85
CA ASP A 50 18.46 -5.14 35.17
C ASP A 50 18.11 -3.92 36.05
N ASN A 51 18.78 -2.79 35.87
CA ASN A 51 18.48 -1.53 36.51
C ASN A 51 17.51 -0.63 35.72
N GLY A 52 16.85 -1.16 34.72
CA GLY A 52 15.78 -0.49 34.00
C GLY A 52 16.24 0.53 32.95
N LEU A 53 17.47 0.38 32.40
CA LEU A 53 17.89 1.21 31.24
C LEU A 53 17.19 0.73 29.97
N MET A 54 15.90 0.91 29.97
CA MET A 54 14.98 0.61 28.85
C MET A 54 14.13 1.82 28.54
N THR A 55 13.79 2.00 27.27
CA THR A 55 12.81 3.00 26.85
C THR A 55 11.92 2.44 25.78
N LEU A 56 10.72 2.99 25.66
CA LEU A 56 9.80 2.65 24.61
C LEU A 56 9.96 3.67 23.47
N VAL A 57 10.10 3.17 22.27
CA VAL A 57 10.09 3.95 21.03
C VAL A 57 8.81 3.60 20.30
N ASN A 58 7.92 4.56 20.17
CA ASN A 58 6.74 4.39 19.31
C ASN A 58 7.08 4.84 17.89
N VAL A 59 7.23 3.89 17.00
CA VAL A 59 7.39 4.15 15.58
C VAL A 59 6.00 4.31 15.01
N ILE A 60 5.60 5.56 14.85
CA ILE A 60 4.39 5.88 14.11
C ILE A 60 4.70 5.75 12.62
N PRO A 61 3.77 5.23 11.79
CA PRO A 61 3.93 5.30 10.35
C PRO A 61 4.33 6.74 10.01
N ALA A 62 5.27 6.94 9.09
CA ALA A 62 5.32 8.20 8.37
C ALA A 62 3.89 8.38 7.92
N ALA A 63 3.21 9.41 8.45
CA ALA A 63 1.79 9.61 8.18
C ALA A 63 1.64 9.44 6.68
N SER A 64 0.90 8.40 6.26
CA SER A 64 0.59 8.26 4.85
C SER A 64 0.00 9.61 4.50
N THR A 65 0.71 10.37 3.71
CA THR A 65 0.46 11.79 3.54
C THR A 65 -0.95 12.01 3.03
N TYR A 66 -1.63 10.91 2.63
CA TYR A 66 -2.95 10.95 2.03
C TYR A 66 -3.84 9.81 2.48
N ALA A 67 -5.08 10.14 2.81
CA ALA A 67 -6.18 9.19 2.93
C ALA A 67 -7.13 9.38 1.75
N VAL A 68 -7.82 8.33 1.33
CA VAL A 68 -8.72 8.40 0.19
C VAL A 68 -10.16 8.32 0.64
N ALA A 69 -10.98 9.27 0.22
CA ALA A 69 -12.43 9.14 0.27
C ALA A 69 -12.95 8.78 -1.12
N VAL A 70 -13.74 7.75 -1.21
CA VAL A 70 -14.40 7.35 -2.47
C VAL A 70 -15.78 7.97 -2.50
N PRO A 71 -16.04 8.91 -3.37
CA PRO A 71 -17.39 9.32 -3.66
C PRO A 71 -17.91 8.43 -4.78
N GLY A 72 -18.86 7.72 -4.57
CA GLY A 72 -19.40 6.92 -5.64
C GLY A 72 -20.85 6.65 -5.38
N SER A 73 -21.70 7.60 -5.71
CA SER A 73 -23.13 7.30 -5.82
C SER A 73 -23.47 7.12 -7.30
N PRO A 74 -24.22 6.10 -7.67
CA PRO A 74 -24.75 5.98 -9.01
C PRO A 74 -25.44 7.28 -9.45
N GLY A 75 -25.18 7.74 -10.67
CA GLY A 75 -25.72 9.00 -11.19
C GLY A 75 -24.93 10.26 -10.82
N HIS A 76 -23.75 10.11 -10.24
CA HIS A 76 -22.81 11.20 -10.02
C HIS A 76 -21.49 10.89 -10.71
N ALA A 77 -20.76 11.93 -11.11
CA ALA A 77 -19.44 11.76 -11.69
C ALA A 77 -18.53 10.92 -10.79
N ALA A 78 -17.81 9.97 -11.38
CA ALA A 78 -16.86 9.11 -10.69
C ALA A 78 -15.62 9.91 -10.27
N GLU A 79 -15.80 10.69 -9.21
CA GLU A 79 -14.79 11.59 -8.65
C GLU A 79 -14.14 10.95 -7.41
N VAL A 80 -12.83 10.96 -7.33
CA VAL A 80 -12.07 10.51 -6.15
C VAL A 80 -11.48 11.72 -5.47
N ARG A 81 -11.78 11.87 -4.18
CA ARG A 81 -11.22 12.93 -3.34
C ARG A 81 -10.15 12.36 -2.45
N ILE A 82 -9.01 13.03 -2.41
CA ILE A 82 -7.85 12.63 -1.64
C ILE A 82 -7.68 13.63 -0.49
N TYR A 83 -7.53 13.09 0.71
CA TYR A 83 -7.34 13.86 1.94
C TYR A 83 -5.94 13.63 2.49
N ASP A 84 -5.45 14.52 3.35
CA ASP A 84 -4.22 14.30 4.10
C ASP A 84 -4.37 13.14 5.11
N GLY A 85 -3.24 12.74 5.71
CA GLY A 85 -3.20 11.57 6.60
C GLY A 85 -4.12 11.65 7.82
N ASP A 86 -4.49 12.84 8.23
CA ASP A 86 -5.43 13.08 9.33
C ASP A 86 -6.89 13.07 8.86
N GLY A 87 -7.12 13.11 7.54
CA GLY A 87 -8.44 13.11 6.93
C GLY A 87 -9.17 14.46 7.00
N ASP A 88 -8.52 15.48 7.53
CA ASP A 88 -9.15 16.78 7.81
C ASP A 88 -9.13 17.72 6.61
N ARG A 89 -8.13 17.60 5.74
CA ARG A 89 -7.93 18.49 4.61
C ARG A 89 -7.91 17.75 3.29
N GLN A 90 -8.80 18.13 2.38
CA GLN A 90 -8.76 17.67 1.00
C GLN A 90 -7.54 18.26 0.29
N VAL A 91 -6.69 17.39 -0.26
CA VAL A 91 -5.43 17.75 -0.93
C VAL A 91 -5.54 17.68 -2.45
N ALA A 92 -6.41 16.81 -2.98
CA ALA A 92 -6.65 16.69 -4.41
C ALA A 92 -8.03 16.12 -4.72
N THR A 93 -8.42 16.27 -5.99
CA THR A 93 -9.57 15.59 -6.60
C THR A 93 -9.16 15.12 -7.98
N VAL A 94 -9.44 13.86 -8.30
CA VAL A 94 -9.23 13.30 -9.63
C VAL A 94 -10.53 12.76 -10.20
N THR A 95 -10.70 12.88 -11.53
CA THR A 95 -11.80 12.29 -12.29
C THR A 95 -11.20 11.26 -13.25
N PRO A 96 -10.96 10.01 -12.78
CA PRO A 96 -10.18 9.02 -13.53
C PRO A 96 -10.88 8.57 -14.82
N PHE A 97 -12.21 8.63 -14.85
CA PHE A 97 -13.05 8.15 -15.94
C PHE A 97 -14.00 9.26 -16.40
N PRO A 98 -13.54 10.21 -17.24
CA PRO A 98 -14.36 11.35 -17.68
C PRO A 98 -15.64 10.90 -18.37
N GLY A 99 -16.78 11.46 -17.93
CA GLY A 99 -18.11 11.12 -18.47
C GLY A 99 -18.73 9.85 -17.90
N PHE A 100 -18.03 9.12 -17.03
CA PHE A 100 -18.61 8.01 -16.29
C PHE A 100 -19.27 8.50 -14.99
N GLU A 101 -20.51 8.07 -14.79
CA GLU A 101 -21.28 8.31 -13.57
C GLU A 101 -21.49 6.99 -12.84
N GLY A 102 -20.74 6.78 -11.74
CA GLY A 102 -20.77 5.51 -11.02
C GLY A 102 -19.78 5.43 -9.88
N THR A 103 -19.70 4.25 -9.31
CA THR A 103 -18.76 3.97 -8.20
C THR A 103 -17.35 3.74 -8.74
N THR A 104 -16.36 3.91 -7.87
CA THR A 104 -14.97 3.52 -8.11
C THR A 104 -14.48 2.65 -6.96
N SER A 105 -13.46 1.85 -7.21
CA SER A 105 -12.66 1.17 -6.19
C SER A 105 -11.31 1.86 -6.11
N VAL A 106 -10.73 2.01 -4.92
CA VAL A 106 -9.46 2.72 -4.75
C VAL A 106 -8.52 1.96 -3.81
N ALA A 107 -7.23 2.11 -4.07
CA ALA A 107 -6.15 1.72 -3.18
C ALA A 107 -5.07 2.80 -3.19
N MET A 108 -4.28 2.86 -2.11
CA MET A 108 -3.12 3.76 -2.04
C MET A 108 -1.92 2.99 -1.53
N ASP A 109 -0.83 3.04 -2.30
CA ASP A 109 0.44 2.44 -1.95
C ASP A 109 1.54 3.01 -2.85
N ASP A 110 2.82 2.70 -2.59
CA ASP A 110 3.95 3.21 -3.37
C ASP A 110 4.20 2.35 -4.62
N ILE A 111 3.53 2.69 -5.73
CA ILE A 111 3.57 1.93 -6.98
C ILE A 111 4.85 2.22 -7.80
N ASP A 112 5.43 3.40 -7.66
CA ASP A 112 6.62 3.81 -8.44
C ASP A 112 7.92 3.85 -7.62
N ASP A 113 7.90 3.34 -6.37
CA ASP A 113 9.04 3.20 -5.44
C ASP A 113 9.73 4.55 -5.14
N ASP A 114 8.95 5.61 -5.07
CA ASP A 114 9.46 6.96 -4.78
C ASP A 114 9.29 7.37 -3.31
N GLY A 115 8.72 6.50 -2.48
CA GLY A 115 8.50 6.66 -1.04
C GLY A 115 7.24 7.45 -0.69
N ILE A 116 6.39 7.77 -1.66
CA ILE A 116 5.12 8.48 -1.48
C ILE A 116 3.98 7.61 -2.01
N SER A 117 2.91 7.49 -1.25
CA SER A 117 1.77 6.68 -1.69
C SER A 117 1.10 7.25 -2.94
N ASP A 118 0.95 6.41 -3.93
CA ASP A 118 0.25 6.64 -5.19
C ASP A 118 -1.22 6.23 -5.08
N LEU A 119 -2.04 6.69 -5.99
CA LEU A 119 -3.46 6.36 -6.05
C LEU A 119 -3.73 5.37 -7.18
N VAL A 120 -4.32 4.22 -6.86
CA VAL A 120 -4.85 3.26 -7.83
C VAL A 120 -6.38 3.33 -7.82
N VAL A 121 -6.98 3.51 -8.98
CA VAL A 121 -8.45 3.58 -9.14
C VAL A 121 -8.93 2.55 -10.13
N GLY A 122 -9.89 1.75 -9.72
CA GLY A 122 -10.63 0.83 -10.58
C GLY A 122 -12.01 1.38 -10.93
N ALA A 123 -12.41 1.25 -12.17
CA ALA A 123 -13.73 1.64 -12.63
C ALA A 123 -14.81 0.72 -12.06
N GLY A 124 -15.94 1.30 -11.67
CA GLY A 124 -17.07 0.55 -11.15
C GLY A 124 -17.95 -0.07 -12.25
N LYS A 125 -19.08 -0.63 -11.81
CA LYS A 125 -20.05 -1.27 -12.69
C LYS A 125 -20.53 -0.31 -13.79
N ASP A 126 -20.80 -0.87 -14.95
CA ASP A 126 -21.25 -0.22 -16.21
C ASP A 126 -20.14 0.50 -16.98
N HIS A 127 -18.91 0.48 -16.49
CA HIS A 127 -17.69 0.89 -17.21
C HIS A 127 -16.89 -0.32 -17.69
N ALA A 128 -15.97 -0.13 -18.65
CA ALA A 128 -14.94 -1.10 -18.97
C ALA A 128 -14.09 -1.40 -17.73
N PRO A 129 -13.47 -2.60 -17.61
CA PRO A 129 -12.70 -2.99 -16.43
C PRO A 129 -11.34 -2.27 -16.37
N GLU A 130 -11.39 -0.95 -16.36
CA GLU A 130 -10.25 -0.05 -16.48
C GLU A 130 -9.65 0.25 -15.10
N VAL A 131 -8.33 0.27 -15.04
CA VAL A 131 -7.53 0.66 -13.88
C VAL A 131 -6.63 1.82 -14.26
N VAL A 132 -6.56 2.81 -13.39
CA VAL A 132 -5.65 3.97 -13.53
C VAL A 132 -4.84 4.12 -12.26
N ALA A 133 -3.53 4.33 -12.39
CA ALA A 133 -2.66 4.70 -11.29
C ALA A 133 -2.14 6.13 -11.48
N TYR A 134 -2.10 6.91 -10.41
CA TYR A 134 -1.63 8.30 -10.39
C TYR A 134 -0.50 8.48 -9.38
N ALA A 135 0.56 9.18 -9.78
CA ALA A 135 1.65 9.53 -8.89
C ALA A 135 1.19 10.42 -7.73
N GLY A 136 1.47 9.99 -6.50
CA GLY A 136 1.21 10.78 -5.30
C GLY A 136 2.10 12.00 -5.17
N LYS A 137 3.31 11.91 -5.74
CA LYS A 137 4.28 12.99 -5.78
C LYS A 137 4.13 13.87 -7.00
N ALA A 138 4.32 15.17 -6.81
CA ALA A 138 4.42 16.11 -7.93
C ALA A 138 5.52 15.68 -8.91
N LYS A 139 5.19 15.50 -10.18
CA LYS A 139 6.09 14.95 -11.19
C LYS A 139 5.97 15.71 -12.51
N GLY A 140 7.09 16.01 -13.17
CA GLY A 140 7.07 16.63 -14.48
C GLY A 140 6.44 18.03 -14.54
N GLY A 141 6.45 18.80 -13.45
CA GLY A 141 5.83 20.13 -13.37
C GLY A 141 4.31 20.11 -13.08
N LYS A 142 3.75 18.94 -12.85
CA LYS A 142 2.35 18.71 -12.43
C LYS A 142 2.30 18.54 -10.92
N GLY A 143 1.15 18.83 -10.31
CA GLY A 143 0.88 18.61 -8.89
C GLY A 143 0.74 17.12 -8.53
N PRO A 144 0.57 16.82 -7.21
CA PRO A 144 0.24 15.47 -6.76
C PRO A 144 -1.04 14.95 -7.43
N PHE A 145 -1.06 13.69 -7.83
CA PHE A 145 -2.17 13.00 -8.49
C PHE A 145 -2.60 13.57 -9.85
N GLU A 146 -1.76 14.40 -10.48
CA GLU A 146 -1.98 14.91 -11.84
C GLU A 146 -1.22 14.13 -12.93
N THR A 147 -0.32 13.24 -12.54
CA THR A 147 0.46 12.40 -13.47
C THR A 147 -0.03 10.97 -13.42
N GLU A 148 -0.52 10.46 -14.53
CA GLU A 148 -0.84 9.04 -14.68
C GLU A 148 0.45 8.22 -14.76
N LEU A 149 0.55 7.19 -13.91
CA LEU A 149 1.62 6.20 -13.92
C LEU A 149 1.28 5.03 -14.84
N ALA A 150 0.02 4.60 -14.83
CA ALA A 150 -0.50 3.54 -15.66
C ALA A 150 -1.98 3.74 -15.93
N ARG A 151 -2.44 3.29 -17.11
CA ARG A 151 -3.86 3.18 -17.49
C ARG A 151 -4.03 1.95 -18.37
N PHE A 152 -4.87 1.00 -17.94
CA PHE A 152 -5.06 -0.26 -18.68
C PHE A 152 -6.40 -0.91 -18.35
N GLU A 153 -6.86 -1.81 -19.21
CA GLU A 153 -7.99 -2.69 -18.95
C GLU A 153 -7.48 -4.01 -18.35
N ALA A 154 -7.95 -4.34 -17.16
CA ALA A 154 -7.48 -5.53 -16.45
C ALA A 154 -8.14 -6.82 -16.97
N PHE A 155 -9.31 -6.73 -17.54
CA PHE A 155 -10.08 -7.83 -18.12
C PHE A 155 -10.58 -7.47 -19.51
N GLU A 156 -11.39 -8.35 -20.14
CA GLU A 156 -11.93 -8.08 -21.46
C GLU A 156 -12.77 -6.80 -21.48
N SER A 157 -12.56 -5.94 -22.48
CA SER A 157 -13.23 -4.65 -22.62
C SER A 157 -14.76 -4.73 -22.65
N ALA A 158 -15.32 -5.87 -23.05
CA ALA A 158 -16.76 -6.10 -23.07
C ALA A 158 -17.36 -6.34 -21.67
N ALA A 159 -16.54 -6.69 -20.68
CA ALA A 159 -17.00 -6.82 -19.30
C ALA A 159 -17.47 -5.46 -18.77
N ARG A 160 -18.60 -5.44 -18.08
CA ARG A 160 -19.20 -4.22 -17.52
C ARG A 160 -19.46 -4.33 -16.03
N GLY A 161 -18.84 -5.31 -15.38
CA GLY A 161 -18.97 -5.52 -13.95
C GLY A 161 -18.16 -4.52 -13.10
N GLY A 162 -17.26 -3.78 -13.73
CA GLY A 162 -16.26 -2.99 -13.03
C GLY A 162 -15.14 -3.85 -12.45
N VAL A 163 -14.30 -3.28 -11.59
CA VAL A 163 -13.21 -3.96 -10.91
C VAL A 163 -13.09 -3.52 -9.45
N SER A 164 -12.55 -4.41 -8.62
CA SER A 164 -12.08 -4.09 -7.27
C SER A 164 -10.56 -4.00 -7.30
N VAL A 165 -9.96 -3.00 -6.65
CA VAL A 165 -8.51 -2.84 -6.60
C VAL A 165 -7.99 -2.86 -5.18
N ALA A 166 -6.79 -3.38 -5.01
CA ALA A 166 -5.97 -3.30 -3.82
C ALA A 166 -4.50 -3.12 -4.26
N SER A 167 -3.64 -2.83 -3.31
CA SER A 167 -2.22 -2.62 -3.57
C SER A 167 -1.41 -3.11 -2.40
N SER A 168 -0.28 -3.74 -2.62
CA SER A 168 0.66 -4.20 -1.59
C SER A 168 1.88 -4.87 -2.18
N GLN A 169 2.93 -5.01 -1.39
CA GLN A 169 4.17 -5.70 -1.75
C GLN A 169 4.00 -7.22 -1.75
N ILE A 170 3.57 -7.80 -2.87
CA ILE A 170 3.27 -9.24 -2.98
C ILE A 170 4.44 -10.04 -3.57
N ASP A 171 5.15 -9.49 -4.56
CA ASP A 171 6.20 -10.21 -5.30
C ASP A 171 7.60 -10.08 -4.69
N GLY A 172 7.73 -9.34 -3.59
CA GLY A 172 8.99 -9.11 -2.90
C GLY A 172 9.88 -8.02 -3.51
N SER A 173 9.36 -7.28 -4.49
CA SER A 173 9.99 -6.03 -4.97
C SER A 173 9.80 -4.92 -3.94
N THR A 174 10.48 -3.78 -4.12
CA THR A 174 10.32 -2.60 -3.26
C THR A 174 9.06 -1.81 -3.59
N ALA A 175 8.67 -1.81 -4.85
CA ALA A 175 7.44 -1.17 -5.32
C ALA A 175 6.22 -2.08 -5.11
N ASP A 176 5.07 -1.48 -4.84
CA ASP A 176 3.85 -2.20 -4.51
C ASP A 176 3.10 -2.68 -5.75
N ASN A 177 2.62 -3.92 -5.71
CA ASN A 177 1.86 -4.53 -6.79
C ASN A 177 0.45 -3.96 -6.89
N ILE A 178 -0.11 -3.89 -8.10
CA ILE A 178 -1.52 -3.60 -8.33
C ILE A 178 -2.30 -4.93 -8.37
N ILE A 179 -3.28 -5.07 -7.49
CA ILE A 179 -4.12 -6.26 -7.35
C ILE A 179 -5.51 -5.90 -7.87
N VAL A 180 -6.03 -6.67 -8.81
CA VAL A 180 -7.32 -6.39 -9.45
C VAL A 180 -8.22 -7.61 -9.39
N GLY A 181 -9.39 -7.45 -8.78
CA GLY A 181 -10.46 -8.42 -8.77
C GLY A 181 -11.51 -8.11 -9.83
N SER A 182 -11.99 -9.14 -10.53
CA SER A 182 -13.02 -9.02 -11.56
C SER A 182 -14.38 -8.62 -10.98
N GLY A 183 -15.11 -7.77 -11.67
CA GLY A 183 -16.51 -7.51 -11.36
C GLY A 183 -17.45 -8.62 -11.84
N PRO A 184 -18.76 -8.52 -11.53
CA PRO A 184 -19.76 -9.50 -11.94
C PRO A 184 -19.92 -9.59 -13.46
N GLY A 185 -20.32 -10.78 -13.92
CA GLY A 185 -20.57 -11.08 -15.36
C GLY A 185 -19.50 -11.92 -16.03
N ILE A 186 -18.29 -11.91 -15.53
CA ILE A 186 -17.18 -12.78 -15.97
C ILE A 186 -16.76 -13.71 -14.83
N PRO A 187 -15.97 -14.77 -15.08
CA PRO A 187 -15.45 -15.63 -14.01
C PRO A 187 -14.74 -14.81 -12.93
N SER A 188 -14.94 -15.20 -11.68
CA SER A 188 -14.24 -14.60 -10.55
C SER A 188 -12.73 -14.83 -10.70
N GLU A 189 -12.01 -13.77 -11.01
CA GLU A 189 -10.57 -13.81 -11.28
C GLU A 189 -9.87 -12.68 -10.53
N VAL A 190 -8.68 -12.97 -10.01
CA VAL A 190 -7.78 -11.98 -9.43
C VAL A 190 -6.52 -11.94 -10.27
N LYS A 191 -6.09 -10.74 -10.63
CA LYS A 191 -4.83 -10.48 -11.32
C LYS A 191 -3.93 -9.61 -10.48
N VAL A 192 -2.66 -9.97 -10.40
CA VAL A 192 -1.61 -9.21 -9.72
C VAL A 192 -0.63 -8.72 -10.75
N TYR A 193 -0.43 -7.42 -10.80
CA TYR A 193 0.49 -6.78 -11.72
C TYR A 193 1.71 -6.26 -10.97
N ARG A 194 2.90 -6.39 -11.57
CA ARG A 194 4.12 -5.80 -11.05
C ARG A 194 4.09 -4.29 -11.21
N ALA A 195 4.79 -3.62 -10.35
CA ALA A 195 4.99 -2.17 -10.39
C ALA A 195 5.96 -1.70 -11.49
N THR A 196 6.33 -2.56 -12.43
CA THR A 196 7.06 -2.18 -13.64
C THR A 196 6.15 -1.34 -14.52
N LEU A 197 6.19 -0.03 -14.30
CA LEU A 197 5.31 0.90 -14.99
C LEU A 197 5.58 0.91 -16.49
N PRO A 198 4.54 0.75 -17.32
CA PRO A 198 4.70 0.75 -18.76
C PRO A 198 5.13 2.12 -19.27
N THR A 199 6.02 2.15 -20.25
CA THR A 199 6.49 3.39 -20.88
C THR A 199 5.50 3.97 -21.91
N ALA A 200 4.48 3.18 -22.30
CA ALA A 200 3.47 3.56 -23.26
C ALA A 200 2.08 3.64 -22.62
N PRO A 201 1.32 4.73 -22.85
CA PRO A 201 -0.06 4.84 -22.38
C PRO A 201 -0.95 3.69 -22.90
N GLY A 202 -1.85 3.20 -22.06
CA GLY A 202 -2.77 2.11 -22.40
C GLY A 202 -2.18 0.70 -22.36
N THR A 203 -0.90 0.56 -22.02
CA THR A 203 -0.25 -0.73 -21.81
C THR A 203 -0.42 -1.14 -20.37
N ALA A 204 -0.86 -2.39 -20.11
CA ALA A 204 -0.89 -2.94 -18.77
C ALA A 204 0.53 -3.15 -18.23
N PRO A 205 0.76 -2.97 -16.94
CA PRO A 205 1.97 -3.44 -16.29
C PRO A 205 2.15 -4.95 -16.47
N GLU A 206 3.34 -5.47 -16.17
CA GLU A 206 3.62 -6.91 -16.27
C GLU A 206 2.68 -7.72 -15.35
N LEU A 207 2.00 -8.71 -15.90
CA LEU A 207 1.18 -9.63 -15.12
C LEU A 207 2.10 -10.58 -14.34
N PHE A 208 2.06 -10.48 -13.01
CA PHE A 208 2.83 -11.35 -12.12
C PHE A 208 2.10 -12.66 -11.83
N SER A 209 0.81 -12.60 -11.54
CA SER A 209 0.02 -13.78 -11.17
C SER A 209 -1.45 -13.59 -11.54
N THR A 210 -2.13 -14.70 -11.77
CA THR A 210 -3.58 -14.76 -11.94
C THR A 210 -4.12 -16.02 -11.29
N PHE A 211 -5.28 -15.91 -10.61
CA PHE A 211 -5.95 -17.06 -9.98
C PHE A 211 -7.45 -16.83 -9.83
N ASN A 212 -8.20 -17.94 -9.71
CA ASN A 212 -9.64 -17.93 -9.50
C ASN A 212 -9.96 -18.33 -8.05
N PRO A 213 -10.28 -17.37 -7.18
CA PRO A 213 -10.55 -17.68 -5.78
C PRO A 213 -11.86 -18.45 -5.58
N TYR A 214 -12.82 -18.29 -6.48
CA TYR A 214 -14.15 -18.90 -6.41
C TYR A 214 -14.51 -19.55 -7.75
N LEU A 215 -14.20 -20.84 -7.87
CA LEU A 215 -14.48 -21.61 -9.07
C LEU A 215 -15.97 -21.55 -9.41
N ASP A 216 -16.29 -21.40 -10.70
CA ASP A 216 -17.64 -21.31 -11.25
C ASP A 216 -18.49 -20.11 -10.79
N ASP A 217 -17.94 -19.21 -9.99
CA ASP A 217 -18.60 -17.98 -9.58
C ASP A 217 -18.39 -16.88 -10.63
N ARG A 218 -19.45 -16.09 -10.88
CA ARG A 218 -19.46 -14.95 -11.81
C ARG A 218 -20.03 -13.69 -11.18
N ASN A 219 -20.17 -13.65 -9.87
CA ASN A 219 -20.72 -12.50 -9.16
C ASN A 219 -19.65 -11.46 -8.80
N GLY A 220 -18.43 -11.65 -9.28
CA GLY A 220 -17.30 -10.77 -9.03
C GLY A 220 -16.54 -11.15 -7.77
N VAL A 221 -15.40 -10.50 -7.56
CA VAL A 221 -14.55 -10.68 -6.38
C VAL A 221 -14.04 -9.32 -5.88
N SER A 222 -14.28 -9.06 -4.60
CA SER A 222 -13.65 -7.97 -3.88
C SER A 222 -12.28 -8.41 -3.40
N VAL A 223 -11.29 -7.53 -3.53
CA VAL A 223 -9.92 -7.76 -3.10
C VAL A 223 -9.51 -6.74 -2.05
N ALA A 224 -8.70 -7.18 -1.11
CA ALA A 224 -7.96 -6.37 -0.17
C ALA A 224 -6.58 -6.99 0.02
N SER A 225 -5.63 -6.23 0.52
CA SER A 225 -4.30 -6.70 0.87
C SER A 225 -3.93 -6.24 2.26
N GLY A 226 -3.06 -6.96 2.90
CA GLY A 226 -2.59 -6.59 4.22
C GLY A 226 -1.69 -7.65 4.84
N PHE A 227 -1.11 -7.29 5.96
CA PHE A 227 -0.27 -8.15 6.77
C PHE A 227 -1.14 -9.02 7.68
N VAL A 228 -1.63 -10.14 7.14
CA VAL A 228 -2.60 -11.02 7.82
C VAL A 228 -1.92 -12.16 8.57
N ASP A 229 -0.82 -12.68 8.02
CA ASP A 229 -0.05 -13.76 8.60
C ASP A 229 1.27 -13.26 9.18
N PHE A 230 1.28 -13.02 10.47
CA PHE A 230 2.46 -12.55 11.21
C PHE A 230 3.58 -13.58 11.30
N THR A 231 3.33 -14.84 10.95
CA THR A 231 4.34 -15.91 11.01
C THR A 231 5.23 -15.92 9.78
N THR A 232 4.69 -15.53 8.64
CA THR A 232 5.42 -15.50 7.38
C THR A 232 6.14 -14.18 7.11
N GLY A 233 5.74 -13.10 7.80
CA GLY A 233 6.28 -11.77 7.59
C GLY A 233 5.95 -11.20 6.20
N ARG A 234 4.85 -11.64 5.57
CA ARG A 234 4.46 -11.27 4.21
C ARG A 234 3.06 -10.72 4.12
N TYR A 235 2.84 -9.91 3.11
CA TYR A 235 1.51 -9.46 2.76
C TYR A 235 0.70 -10.59 2.10
N SER A 236 -0.59 -10.59 2.36
CA SER A 236 -1.54 -11.56 1.83
C SER A 236 -2.61 -10.84 1.03
N ILE A 237 -3.17 -11.54 0.05
CA ILE A 237 -4.37 -11.08 -0.65
C ILE A 237 -5.58 -11.73 0.03
N VAL A 238 -6.52 -10.89 0.44
CA VAL A 238 -7.80 -11.30 1.02
C VAL A 238 -8.88 -11.10 -0.03
N THR A 239 -9.71 -12.13 -0.25
CA THR A 239 -10.80 -12.06 -1.23
C THR A 239 -12.13 -12.35 -0.59
N ALA A 240 -13.18 -11.72 -1.11
CA ALA A 240 -14.57 -12.02 -0.81
C ALA A 240 -15.38 -12.06 -2.11
N PRO A 241 -16.30 -13.03 -2.31
CA PRO A 241 -17.11 -13.10 -3.50
C PRO A 241 -18.15 -11.98 -3.54
N GLY A 242 -18.62 -11.64 -4.73
CA GLY A 242 -19.66 -10.63 -4.91
C GLY A 242 -21.04 -11.05 -4.42
N ALA A 243 -21.97 -10.11 -4.44
CA ALA A 243 -23.33 -10.32 -3.98
C ALA A 243 -24.04 -11.42 -4.79
N GLY A 244 -24.70 -12.34 -4.10
CA GLY A 244 -25.35 -13.51 -4.69
C GLY A 244 -24.57 -14.81 -4.55
N SER A 245 -23.31 -14.75 -4.15
CA SER A 245 -22.47 -15.91 -3.86
C SER A 245 -22.58 -16.33 -2.40
N MET A 246 -22.07 -17.52 -2.10
CA MET A 246 -21.93 -17.98 -0.72
C MET A 246 -20.90 -17.10 -0.01
N ALA A 247 -21.24 -16.58 1.16
CA ALA A 247 -20.36 -15.74 1.96
C ALA A 247 -19.14 -16.54 2.43
N GLN A 248 -17.98 -16.28 1.83
CA GLN A 248 -16.72 -16.92 2.13
C GLN A 248 -15.56 -15.95 1.94
N VAL A 249 -14.74 -15.75 2.96
CA VAL A 249 -13.49 -14.99 2.83
C VAL A 249 -12.34 -15.97 2.68
N LYS A 250 -11.45 -15.71 1.74
CA LYS A 250 -10.23 -16.47 1.53
C LYS A 250 -9.00 -15.58 1.65
N VAL A 251 -7.91 -16.15 2.18
CA VAL A 251 -6.61 -15.48 2.33
C VAL A 251 -5.60 -16.26 1.50
N PHE A 252 -4.87 -15.55 0.65
CA PHE A 252 -3.84 -16.12 -0.22
C PHE A 252 -2.48 -15.54 0.15
N ASN A 253 -1.55 -16.43 0.54
CA ASN A 253 -0.17 -16.08 0.84
C ASN A 253 0.68 -16.41 -0.38
N PHE A 254 1.47 -15.44 -0.85
CA PHE A 254 2.37 -15.65 -1.98
C PHE A 254 3.77 -16.04 -1.48
N SER A 255 4.27 -17.18 -1.98
CA SER A 255 5.68 -17.54 -1.82
C SER A 255 6.47 -16.98 -2.99
N LEU A 256 7.63 -16.38 -2.73
CA LEU A 256 8.51 -15.86 -3.78
C LEU A 256 9.02 -16.93 -4.76
N MET A 257 8.75 -18.20 -4.49
CA MET A 257 9.28 -19.31 -5.30
C MET A 257 8.27 -20.04 -6.18
N ASN A 258 6.96 -19.85 -6.00
CA ASN A 258 5.96 -20.40 -6.93
C ASN A 258 4.59 -19.77 -6.72
N PRO A 259 4.07 -19.05 -7.71
CA PRO A 259 2.72 -18.49 -7.63
C PRO A 259 1.61 -19.49 -7.99
N ILE A 260 1.94 -20.76 -8.23
CA ILE A 260 0.98 -21.76 -8.71
C ILE A 260 1.13 -23.00 -7.86
N ASP A 261 0.27 -23.20 -6.94
CA ASP A 261 -0.27 -24.45 -6.42
C ASP A 261 -0.79 -24.25 -5.00
N GLN A 262 -2.00 -23.76 -4.91
CA GLN A 262 -2.91 -24.14 -3.80
C GLN A 262 -4.35 -24.14 -4.28
#